data_502564d2514cb84dee1f816093fa47da
#
_entry.id   502564d2514cb84dee1f816093fa47da
#
_cell.length_a   1.000
_cell.length_b   1.000
_cell.length_c   1.000
_cell.angle_alpha   90.00
_cell.angle_beta   90.00
_cell.angle_gamma   90.00
#
_symmetry.space_group_name_H-M   'P 1'
#
loop_
_entity.id
_entity.type
_entity.pdbx_description
1 polymer ?
#
loop_
_entity_poly.entity_id
_entity_poly.type
_entity_poly.pdbx_seq_one_letter_code
_entity_poly.pdbx_strand_id
1 'polypeptide(L)'
;MAFEDGKKLKIFTGNANPALAKEICDYLGLPLGEAFVGRFNNGEVQIMIDESVRGKDVFIIQPTSYPVNDNLMELMVMADALKRASARHITAVVPYYGYARQDRKTRGREPITAKLVANLMQTSGITRLVTIDLHAGQIQGFFDVPVDHLYGASILAKYINEKNLEDVIVVSPDLGGVTRARDLADRIGAPIAIIEKKRPEPGVAKVMNLIGDVKGKNCIIVDDIVDTAGSLVEGAKALEAFGAKSVTAAVTHAVLTDPASERIANSNIKELIVTNTMPLPDNCKLENVTQLSVAPLLGEAIMRIFHEVSVSNLFDK
;
A
#
# COMPACT_ATOMS: atom_id res chain seq x y z
N MET A 1 -26.07 -0.34 -1.69
CA MET A 1 -26.70 -1.66 -1.99
C MET A 1 -26.60 -2.51 -0.74
N ALA A 2 -27.70 -2.96 -0.18
CA ALA A 2 -27.65 -3.89 0.95
C ALA A 2 -27.31 -5.30 0.44
N PHE A 3 -26.45 -6.02 1.15
CA PHE A 3 -26.11 -7.42 0.83
C PHE A 3 -27.32 -8.32 1.13
N GLU A 4 -28.24 -8.50 0.18
CA GLU A 4 -29.24 -9.56 0.28
C GLU A 4 -28.61 -10.98 0.23
N ASP A 5 -27.37 -11.08 -0.27
CA ASP A 5 -26.60 -12.31 -0.43
C ASP A 5 -25.45 -12.50 0.61
N GLY A 6 -25.48 -11.79 1.75
CA GLY A 6 -24.43 -11.89 2.78
C GLY A 6 -24.07 -13.30 3.28
N LYS A 7 -24.91 -14.29 2.92
CA LYS A 7 -24.62 -15.71 3.19
C LYS A 7 -23.57 -16.33 2.27
N LYS A 8 -23.25 -15.70 1.12
CA LYS A 8 -22.28 -16.23 0.13
C LYS A 8 -20.91 -15.57 0.20
N LEU A 9 -20.81 -14.37 0.76
CA LEU A 9 -19.57 -13.62 0.95
C LEU A 9 -19.05 -13.83 2.37
N LYS A 10 -17.75 -14.08 2.51
CA LYS A 10 -17.03 -14.13 3.78
C LYS A 10 -15.73 -13.34 3.74
N ILE A 11 -15.45 -12.65 4.83
CA ILE A 11 -14.22 -11.87 5.00
C ILE A 11 -13.47 -12.42 6.19
N PHE A 12 -12.24 -12.82 5.99
CA PHE A 12 -11.32 -13.26 7.04
C PHE A 12 -10.13 -12.31 7.12
N THR A 13 -9.44 -12.33 8.24
CA THR A 13 -8.19 -11.59 8.43
C THR A 13 -7.12 -12.47 9.05
N GLY A 14 -5.86 -12.25 8.66
CA GLY A 14 -4.73 -12.68 9.48
C GLY A 14 -4.40 -11.61 10.53
N ASN A 15 -3.21 -11.73 11.11
CA ASN A 15 -2.78 -10.86 12.23
C ASN A 15 -2.12 -9.55 11.79
N ALA A 16 -1.88 -9.34 10.48
CA ALA A 16 -1.10 -8.19 10.02
C ALA A 16 -1.83 -6.85 10.18
N ASN A 17 -3.16 -6.81 9.99
CA ASN A 17 -3.96 -5.59 10.15
C ASN A 17 -5.45 -5.88 10.43
N PRO A 18 -5.78 -6.45 11.60
CA PRO A 18 -7.18 -6.75 11.96
C PRO A 18 -8.05 -5.49 12.05
N ALA A 19 -7.46 -4.33 12.39
CA ALA A 19 -8.18 -3.06 12.45
C ALA A 19 -8.75 -2.67 11.08
N LEU A 20 -7.93 -2.75 10.01
CA LEU A 20 -8.39 -2.49 8.64
C LEU A 20 -9.47 -3.49 8.20
N ALA A 21 -9.31 -4.77 8.54
CA ALA A 21 -10.31 -5.79 8.21
C ALA A 21 -11.65 -5.46 8.89
N LYS A 22 -11.64 -5.00 10.14
CA LYS A 22 -12.83 -4.54 10.84
C LYS A 22 -13.46 -3.32 10.16
N GLU A 23 -12.67 -2.31 9.80
CA GLU A 23 -13.16 -1.12 9.07
C GLU A 23 -13.83 -1.51 7.74
N ILE A 24 -13.25 -2.48 7.01
CA ILE A 24 -13.84 -2.99 5.76
C ILE A 24 -15.16 -3.68 6.04
N CYS A 25 -15.24 -4.53 7.07
CA CYS A 25 -16.46 -5.21 7.47
C CYS A 25 -17.54 -4.21 7.91
N ASP A 26 -17.18 -3.19 8.68
CA ASP A 26 -18.09 -2.12 9.11
C ASP A 26 -18.63 -1.33 7.89
N TYR A 27 -17.76 -1.01 6.92
CA TYR A 27 -18.17 -0.35 5.66
C TYR A 27 -19.17 -1.19 4.85
N LEU A 28 -18.96 -2.50 4.81
CA LEU A 28 -19.80 -3.44 4.07
C LEU A 28 -21.07 -3.86 4.83
N GLY A 29 -21.17 -3.57 6.13
CA GLY A 29 -22.25 -4.04 6.99
C GLY A 29 -22.23 -5.56 7.19
N LEU A 30 -21.05 -6.20 7.16
CA LEU A 30 -20.85 -7.63 7.29
C LEU A 30 -20.03 -7.97 8.55
N PRO A 31 -20.27 -9.11 9.20
CA PRO A 31 -19.39 -9.59 10.26
C PRO A 31 -18.08 -10.13 9.66
N LEU A 32 -17.00 -10.03 10.44
CA LEU A 32 -15.78 -10.75 10.17
C LEU A 32 -16.04 -12.26 10.32
N GLY A 33 -15.41 -13.07 9.48
CA GLY A 33 -15.49 -14.52 9.54
C GLY A 33 -14.82 -15.09 10.78
N GLU A 34 -15.35 -16.18 11.31
CA GLU A 34 -14.85 -16.84 12.50
C GLU A 34 -13.66 -17.74 12.13
N ALA A 35 -12.47 -17.38 12.63
CA ALA A 35 -11.24 -18.15 12.45
C ALA A 35 -10.27 -17.91 13.59
N PHE A 36 -9.56 -18.95 13.98
CA PHE A 36 -8.40 -18.85 14.83
C PHE A 36 -7.13 -18.68 13.97
N VAL A 37 -6.36 -17.65 14.27
CA VAL A 37 -5.07 -17.35 13.61
C VAL A 37 -4.02 -17.18 14.69
N GLY A 38 -3.18 -18.18 14.84
CA GLY A 38 -2.17 -18.24 15.92
C GLY A 38 -0.93 -18.98 15.51
N ARG A 39 -0.18 -19.44 16.52
CA ARG A 39 1.06 -20.19 16.35
C ARG A 39 1.13 -21.37 17.29
N PHE A 40 1.74 -22.45 16.83
CA PHE A 40 2.21 -23.50 17.70
C PHE A 40 3.41 -23.02 18.55
N ASN A 41 3.72 -23.75 19.61
CA ASN A 41 4.84 -23.41 20.51
C ASN A 41 6.20 -23.37 19.81
N ASN A 42 6.36 -24.06 18.68
CA ASN A 42 7.56 -24.05 17.84
C ASN A 42 7.61 -22.88 16.84
N GLY A 43 6.59 -21.99 16.84
CA GLY A 43 6.52 -20.83 15.97
C GLY A 43 5.81 -21.05 14.63
N GLU A 44 5.42 -22.28 14.29
CA GLU A 44 4.65 -22.54 13.07
C GLU A 44 3.26 -21.92 13.13
N VAL A 45 2.78 -21.43 12.00
CA VAL A 45 1.44 -20.83 11.87
C VAL A 45 0.36 -21.90 12.09
N GLN A 46 -0.62 -21.58 12.91
CA GLN A 46 -1.79 -22.40 13.17
C GLN A 46 -3.05 -21.64 12.73
N ILE A 47 -3.80 -22.20 11.78
CA ILE A 47 -5.08 -21.65 11.30
C ILE A 47 -6.18 -22.68 11.55
N MET A 48 -7.35 -22.18 12.00
CA MET A 48 -8.57 -22.95 12.07
C MET A 48 -9.72 -22.06 11.59
N ILE A 49 -10.50 -22.57 10.64
CA ILE A 49 -11.68 -21.88 10.13
C ILE A 49 -12.89 -22.46 10.88
N ASP A 50 -13.55 -21.62 11.69
CA ASP A 50 -14.56 -22.05 12.64
C ASP A 50 -16.00 -21.95 12.08
N GLU A 51 -16.13 -21.70 10.77
CA GLU A 51 -17.43 -21.68 10.09
C GLU A 51 -17.37 -22.32 8.70
N SER A 52 -18.56 -22.69 8.18
CA SER A 52 -18.64 -23.27 6.83
C SER A 52 -18.40 -22.23 5.74
N VAL A 53 -17.42 -22.50 4.88
CA VAL A 53 -17.06 -21.66 3.71
C VAL A 53 -17.36 -22.37 2.38
N ARG A 54 -17.96 -23.57 2.43
CA ARG A 54 -18.25 -24.36 1.23
C ARG A 54 -19.09 -23.57 0.24
N GLY A 55 -18.56 -23.43 -0.98
CA GLY A 55 -19.23 -22.74 -2.08
C GLY A 55 -19.38 -21.22 -1.89
N LYS A 56 -18.67 -20.63 -0.92
CA LYS A 56 -18.65 -19.18 -0.67
C LYS A 56 -17.49 -18.50 -1.36
N ASP A 57 -17.65 -17.22 -1.67
CA ASP A 57 -16.58 -16.33 -2.08
C ASP A 57 -15.92 -15.75 -0.83
N VAL A 58 -14.62 -15.97 -0.70
CA VAL A 58 -13.87 -15.63 0.48
C VAL A 58 -12.83 -14.57 0.15
N PHE A 59 -12.77 -13.55 0.99
CA PHE A 59 -11.76 -12.50 0.93
C PHE A 59 -10.88 -12.56 2.19
N ILE A 60 -9.57 -12.62 2.01
CA ILE A 60 -8.60 -12.63 3.11
C ILE A 60 -7.92 -11.27 3.13
N ILE A 61 -8.12 -10.50 4.21
CA ILE A 61 -7.48 -9.20 4.40
C ILE A 61 -6.16 -9.44 5.12
N GLN A 62 -5.03 -9.34 4.42
CA GLN A 62 -3.72 -9.60 5.00
C GLN A 62 -2.62 -8.85 4.24
N PRO A 63 -2.23 -7.64 4.64
CA PRO A 63 -1.02 -7.02 4.13
C PRO A 63 0.19 -7.89 4.49
N THR A 64 1.14 -8.03 3.57
CA THR A 64 2.36 -8.79 3.83
C THR A 64 3.48 -7.85 4.31
N SER A 65 3.13 -7.02 5.31
CA SER A 65 4.01 -6.10 6.02
C SER A 65 4.81 -6.81 7.12
N TYR A 66 5.62 -6.05 7.87
CA TYR A 66 6.39 -6.62 8.99
C TYR A 66 5.47 -7.21 10.08
N PRO A 67 5.83 -8.41 10.58
CA PRO A 67 6.89 -9.32 10.17
C PRO A 67 6.55 -10.05 8.85
N VAL A 68 7.28 -9.68 7.78
CA VAL A 68 6.90 -9.98 6.39
C VAL A 68 6.72 -11.47 6.11
N ASN A 69 7.67 -12.29 6.55
CA ASN A 69 7.65 -13.75 6.28
C ASN A 69 6.52 -14.43 7.02
N ASP A 70 6.25 -13.99 8.25
CA ASP A 70 5.18 -14.52 9.10
C ASP A 70 3.81 -14.21 8.52
N ASN A 71 3.58 -12.94 8.14
CA ASN A 71 2.32 -12.50 7.55
C ASN A 71 2.06 -13.12 6.18
N LEU A 72 3.13 -13.34 5.40
CA LEU A 72 3.04 -14.05 4.13
C LEU A 72 2.67 -15.53 4.36
N MET A 73 3.27 -16.19 5.34
CA MET A 73 2.97 -17.58 5.67
C MET A 73 1.54 -17.72 6.22
N GLU A 74 1.08 -16.81 7.08
CA GLU A 74 -0.32 -16.79 7.55
C GLU A 74 -1.31 -16.73 6.38
N LEU A 75 -1.07 -15.84 5.41
CA LEU A 75 -1.90 -15.73 4.22
C LEU A 75 -1.97 -17.04 3.44
N MET A 76 -0.83 -17.67 3.21
CA MET A 76 -0.75 -18.93 2.43
C MET A 76 -1.43 -20.10 3.15
N VAL A 77 -1.19 -20.25 4.46
CA VAL A 77 -1.80 -21.33 5.26
C VAL A 77 -3.32 -21.13 5.37
N MET A 78 -3.78 -19.88 5.53
CA MET A 78 -5.22 -19.57 5.53
C MET A 78 -5.86 -19.88 4.17
N ALA A 79 -5.20 -19.52 3.07
CA ALA A 79 -5.70 -19.83 1.73
C ALA A 79 -5.81 -21.34 1.49
N ASP A 80 -4.82 -22.14 1.92
CA ASP A 80 -4.86 -23.60 1.81
C ASP A 80 -6.00 -24.19 2.67
N ALA A 81 -6.21 -23.70 3.89
CA ALA A 81 -7.31 -24.12 4.75
C ALA A 81 -8.68 -23.86 4.08
N LEU A 82 -8.88 -22.66 3.54
CA LEU A 82 -10.11 -22.29 2.85
C LEU A 82 -10.34 -23.11 1.56
N LYS A 83 -9.27 -23.36 0.79
CA LYS A 83 -9.31 -24.24 -0.38
C LYS A 83 -9.74 -25.65 0.00
N ARG A 84 -9.16 -26.24 1.06
CA ARG A 84 -9.54 -27.57 1.57
C ARG A 84 -10.94 -27.60 2.15
N ALA A 85 -11.43 -26.48 2.68
CA ALA A 85 -12.81 -26.32 3.14
C ALA A 85 -13.82 -26.05 1.99
N SER A 86 -13.37 -26.13 0.73
CA SER A 86 -14.18 -25.98 -0.49
C SER A 86 -14.78 -24.59 -0.68
N ALA A 87 -14.07 -23.52 -0.33
CA ALA A 87 -14.39 -22.17 -0.78
C ALA A 87 -14.47 -22.14 -2.32
N ARG A 88 -15.40 -21.35 -2.87
CA ARG A 88 -15.58 -21.24 -4.33
C ARG A 88 -14.47 -20.43 -4.97
N HIS A 89 -14.27 -19.22 -4.46
CA HIS A 89 -13.17 -18.33 -4.84
C HIS A 89 -12.46 -17.84 -3.59
N ILE A 90 -11.15 -17.66 -3.69
CA ILE A 90 -10.31 -17.13 -2.61
C ILE A 90 -9.59 -15.91 -3.15
N THR A 91 -10.04 -14.74 -2.73
CA THR A 91 -9.42 -13.45 -3.09
C THR A 91 -8.52 -12.99 -1.96
N ALA A 92 -7.22 -12.83 -2.24
CA ALA A 92 -6.32 -12.19 -1.31
C ALA A 92 -6.41 -10.67 -1.46
N VAL A 93 -6.78 -9.97 -0.39
CA VAL A 93 -6.73 -8.52 -0.30
C VAL A 93 -5.47 -8.18 0.46
N VAL A 94 -4.44 -7.80 -0.28
CA VAL A 94 -3.08 -7.54 0.19
C VAL A 94 -2.78 -6.06 -0.05
N PRO A 95 -3.25 -5.15 0.82
CA PRO A 95 -3.10 -3.71 0.60
C PRO A 95 -1.64 -3.29 0.43
N TYR A 96 -0.73 -3.90 1.19
CA TYR A 96 0.71 -3.80 1.02
C TYR A 96 1.29 -5.14 0.59
N TYR A 97 1.93 -5.17 -0.57
CA TYR A 97 2.58 -6.35 -1.14
C TYR A 97 4.07 -6.36 -0.77
N GLY A 98 4.42 -7.18 0.20
CA GLY A 98 5.81 -7.38 0.61
C GLY A 98 6.66 -7.93 -0.54
N TYR A 99 7.97 -7.63 -0.52
CA TYR A 99 8.92 -7.97 -1.60
C TYR A 99 8.67 -7.26 -2.95
N ALA A 100 7.73 -6.32 -3.06
CA ALA A 100 7.46 -5.59 -4.30
C ALA A 100 8.69 -4.87 -4.88
N ARG A 101 9.63 -4.44 -4.02
CA ARG A 101 10.88 -3.79 -4.44
C ARG A 101 11.90 -4.74 -5.07
N GLN A 102 11.65 -6.07 -5.06
CA GLN A 102 12.48 -7.09 -5.68
C GLN A 102 11.78 -7.64 -6.94
N ASP A 103 11.35 -6.72 -7.82
CA ASP A 103 10.59 -6.99 -9.04
C ASP A 103 11.49 -7.32 -10.25
N ARG A 104 12.77 -7.04 -10.15
CA ARG A 104 13.77 -7.25 -11.20
C ARG A 104 15.16 -7.51 -10.62
N LYS A 105 16.03 -8.08 -11.43
CA LYS A 105 17.45 -8.17 -11.09
C LYS A 105 18.13 -6.83 -11.36
N THR A 106 18.86 -6.32 -10.39
CA THR A 106 19.74 -5.16 -10.54
C THR A 106 21.20 -5.57 -10.75
N ARG A 107 21.53 -6.80 -10.35
CA ARG A 107 22.85 -7.43 -10.53
C ARG A 107 22.68 -8.90 -10.95
N GLY A 108 23.75 -9.50 -11.41
CA GLY A 108 23.77 -10.93 -11.71
C GLY A 108 23.50 -11.78 -10.44
N ARG A 109 22.77 -12.90 -10.61
CA ARG A 109 22.49 -13.90 -9.57
C ARG A 109 21.56 -13.44 -8.44
N GLU A 110 20.86 -12.31 -8.60
CA GLU A 110 19.78 -11.89 -7.69
C GLU A 110 18.48 -12.63 -7.99
N PRO A 111 17.61 -12.83 -7.00
CA PRO A 111 16.25 -13.35 -7.23
C PRO A 111 15.34 -12.27 -7.82
N ILE A 112 14.17 -12.70 -8.28
CA ILE A 112 12.99 -11.84 -8.50
C ILE A 112 11.95 -12.29 -7.49
N THR A 113 12.08 -11.80 -6.25
CA THR A 113 11.31 -12.33 -5.11
C THR A 113 9.83 -11.95 -5.23
N ALA A 114 9.49 -10.83 -5.86
CA ALA A 114 8.10 -10.47 -6.14
C ALA A 114 7.40 -11.55 -7.00
N LYS A 115 8.09 -12.16 -7.99
CA LYS A 115 7.55 -13.28 -8.78
C LYS A 115 7.46 -14.56 -7.96
N LEU A 116 8.45 -14.85 -7.12
CA LEU A 116 8.40 -16.02 -6.24
C LEU A 116 7.17 -15.96 -5.33
N VAL A 117 6.92 -14.81 -4.69
CA VAL A 117 5.77 -14.59 -3.81
C VAL A 117 4.45 -14.76 -4.58
N ALA A 118 4.36 -14.22 -5.81
CA ALA A 118 3.19 -14.41 -6.66
C ALA A 118 2.89 -15.90 -6.92
N ASN A 119 3.93 -16.68 -7.23
CA ASN A 119 3.78 -18.13 -7.47
C ASN A 119 3.32 -18.87 -6.19
N LEU A 120 3.89 -18.54 -5.03
CA LEU A 120 3.52 -19.15 -3.76
C LEU A 120 2.06 -18.86 -3.39
N MET A 121 1.60 -17.63 -3.58
CA MET A 121 0.20 -17.24 -3.36
C MET A 121 -0.75 -18.05 -4.25
N GLN A 122 -0.46 -18.17 -5.54
CA GLN A 122 -1.30 -18.93 -6.47
C GLN A 122 -1.31 -20.42 -6.11
N THR A 123 -0.15 -20.99 -5.76
CA THR A 123 -0.04 -22.40 -5.36
C THR A 123 -0.86 -22.70 -4.11
N SER A 124 -0.95 -21.76 -3.16
CA SER A 124 -1.75 -21.93 -1.95
C SER A 124 -3.27 -21.95 -2.20
N GLY A 125 -3.71 -21.52 -3.39
CA GLY A 125 -5.12 -21.57 -3.79
C GLY A 125 -5.79 -20.22 -3.98
N ILE A 126 -5.03 -19.12 -3.89
CA ILE A 126 -5.53 -17.78 -4.20
C ILE A 126 -5.88 -17.70 -5.69
N THR A 127 -7.11 -17.26 -5.98
CA THR A 127 -7.68 -17.17 -7.33
C THR A 127 -7.77 -15.74 -7.84
N ARG A 128 -7.50 -14.73 -7.01
CA ARG A 128 -7.48 -13.30 -7.33
C ARG A 128 -6.67 -12.54 -6.29
N LEU A 129 -5.98 -11.49 -6.71
CA LEU A 129 -5.31 -10.53 -5.84
C LEU A 129 -5.96 -9.15 -5.96
N VAL A 130 -6.19 -8.50 -4.81
CA VAL A 130 -6.50 -7.06 -4.71
C VAL A 130 -5.39 -6.40 -3.93
N THR A 131 -4.81 -5.34 -4.45
CA THR A 131 -3.67 -4.64 -3.82
C THR A 131 -3.72 -3.14 -4.11
N ILE A 132 -2.96 -2.35 -3.36
CA ILE A 132 -2.88 -0.90 -3.54
C ILE A 132 -1.42 -0.52 -3.84
N ASP A 133 -1.21 0.38 -4.81
CA ASP A 133 0.08 0.99 -5.15
C ASP A 133 1.28 0.03 -5.13
N LEU A 134 1.27 -0.95 -6.03
CA LEU A 134 2.45 -1.79 -6.25
C LEU A 134 3.66 -0.91 -6.59
N HIS A 135 4.81 -1.23 -5.99
CA HIS A 135 6.06 -0.52 -6.28
C HIS A 135 6.38 -0.45 -7.78
N ALA A 136 6.05 -1.51 -8.50
CA ALA A 136 6.16 -1.58 -9.94
C ALA A 136 4.88 -2.20 -10.52
N GLY A 137 4.17 -1.45 -11.36
CA GLY A 137 2.87 -1.87 -11.92
C GLY A 137 2.93 -3.17 -12.72
N GLN A 138 4.09 -3.50 -13.30
CA GLN A 138 4.32 -4.75 -14.04
C GLN A 138 4.28 -6.01 -13.15
N ILE A 139 4.31 -5.90 -11.81
CA ILE A 139 4.13 -7.03 -10.89
C ILE A 139 2.78 -7.74 -11.13
N GLN A 140 1.77 -7.02 -11.62
CA GLN A 140 0.51 -7.61 -12.06
C GLN A 140 0.72 -8.76 -13.05
N GLY A 141 1.69 -8.63 -13.96
CA GLY A 141 2.05 -9.67 -14.93
C GLY A 141 2.81 -10.87 -14.34
N PHE A 142 3.13 -10.86 -13.04
CA PHE A 142 3.72 -12.01 -12.36
C PHE A 142 2.68 -13.04 -11.93
N PHE A 143 1.41 -12.66 -11.95
CA PHE A 143 0.29 -13.52 -11.60
C PHE A 143 -0.37 -14.07 -12.86
N ASP A 144 -0.78 -15.35 -12.80
CA ASP A 144 -1.61 -16.00 -13.81
C ASP A 144 -3.10 -15.92 -13.42
N VAL A 145 -3.42 -15.31 -12.29
CA VAL A 145 -4.78 -14.99 -11.83
C VAL A 145 -5.03 -13.49 -11.94
N PRO A 146 -6.31 -13.05 -11.97
CA PRO A 146 -6.64 -11.63 -12.01
C PRO A 146 -6.03 -10.84 -10.85
N VAL A 147 -5.54 -9.64 -11.16
CA VAL A 147 -5.00 -8.67 -10.19
C VAL A 147 -5.73 -7.35 -10.33
N ASP A 148 -6.38 -6.91 -9.27
CA ASP A 148 -6.96 -5.59 -9.16
C ASP A 148 -5.98 -4.68 -8.41
N HIS A 149 -5.22 -3.89 -9.17
CA HIS A 149 -4.22 -2.97 -8.65
C HIS A 149 -4.84 -1.59 -8.47
N LEU A 150 -5.31 -1.29 -7.27
CA LEU A 150 -5.93 -0.02 -6.90
C LEU A 150 -4.88 1.07 -6.60
N TYR A 151 -5.32 2.34 -6.59
CA TYR A 151 -4.44 3.49 -6.35
C TYR A 151 -4.89 4.29 -5.13
N GLY A 152 -3.96 4.56 -4.21
CA GLY A 152 -4.17 5.39 -3.02
C GLY A 152 -4.32 6.88 -3.33
N ALA A 153 -3.94 7.30 -4.55
CA ALA A 153 -3.95 8.70 -4.95
C ALA A 153 -5.31 9.39 -4.77
N SER A 154 -6.44 8.69 -4.96
CA SER A 154 -7.79 9.24 -4.76
C SER A 154 -8.04 9.62 -3.28
N ILE A 155 -7.56 8.80 -2.35
CA ILE A 155 -7.70 9.03 -0.90
C ILE A 155 -6.81 10.20 -0.47
N LEU A 156 -5.55 10.20 -0.94
CA LEU A 156 -4.59 11.27 -0.68
C LEU A 156 -5.08 12.61 -1.23
N ALA A 157 -5.57 12.62 -2.48
CA ALA A 157 -6.09 13.81 -3.15
C ALA A 157 -7.28 14.42 -2.40
N LYS A 158 -8.23 13.59 -1.95
CA LYS A 158 -9.39 14.05 -1.17
C LYS A 158 -8.92 14.80 0.08
N TYR A 159 -8.05 14.21 0.86
CA TYR A 159 -7.53 14.84 2.09
C TYR A 159 -6.74 16.12 1.82
N ILE A 160 -5.89 16.13 0.76
CA ILE A 160 -5.12 17.31 0.38
C ILE A 160 -6.04 18.45 -0.06
N ASN A 161 -7.09 18.17 -0.84
CA ASN A 161 -8.05 19.16 -1.27
C ASN A 161 -8.83 19.78 -0.08
N GLU A 162 -9.17 18.99 0.93
CA GLU A 162 -9.84 19.47 2.15
C GLU A 162 -8.99 20.48 2.95
N LYS A 163 -7.67 20.47 2.77
CA LYS A 163 -6.76 21.45 3.41
C LYS A 163 -6.80 22.84 2.77
N ASN A 164 -7.35 22.99 1.56
CA ASN A 164 -7.44 24.25 0.82
C ASN A 164 -6.11 25.02 0.77
N LEU A 165 -5.01 24.31 0.50
CA LEU A 165 -3.69 24.92 0.36
C LEU A 165 -3.59 25.67 -0.97
N GLU A 166 -3.09 26.91 -0.92
CA GLU A 166 -2.79 27.71 -2.10
C GLU A 166 -1.41 27.36 -2.68
N ASP A 167 -1.18 27.65 -3.96
CA ASP A 167 0.12 27.47 -4.64
C ASP A 167 0.74 26.08 -4.44
N VAL A 168 -0.08 25.03 -4.57
CA VAL A 168 0.38 23.65 -4.41
C VAL A 168 1.15 23.18 -5.65
N ILE A 169 2.24 22.43 -5.41
CA ILE A 169 2.95 21.67 -6.44
C ILE A 169 3.23 20.26 -5.95
N VAL A 170 2.94 19.26 -6.79
CA VAL A 170 3.26 17.86 -6.48
C VAL A 170 4.67 17.55 -6.95
N VAL A 171 5.45 16.91 -6.10
CA VAL A 171 6.87 16.64 -6.35
C VAL A 171 7.14 15.15 -6.40
N SER A 172 7.69 14.68 -7.51
CA SER A 172 8.25 13.33 -7.61
C SER A 172 9.65 13.31 -6.98
N PRO A 173 9.95 12.37 -6.05
CA PRO A 173 11.26 12.28 -5.42
C PRO A 173 12.36 11.75 -6.34
N ASP A 174 11.99 11.21 -7.51
CA ASP A 174 12.89 10.72 -8.55
C ASP A 174 12.16 10.55 -9.89
N LEU A 175 12.87 10.10 -10.93
CA LEU A 175 12.29 9.87 -12.26
C LEU A 175 11.32 8.67 -12.30
N GLY A 176 11.45 7.70 -11.41
CA GLY A 176 10.58 6.52 -11.35
C GLY A 176 9.18 6.83 -10.85
N GLY A 177 9.05 7.81 -9.95
CA GLY A 177 7.78 8.22 -9.34
C GLY A 177 6.94 9.21 -10.16
N VAL A 178 7.40 9.63 -11.34
CA VAL A 178 6.74 10.71 -12.13
C VAL A 178 5.29 10.38 -12.47
N THR A 179 4.98 9.14 -12.82
CA THR A 179 3.60 8.73 -13.14
C THR A 179 2.68 8.87 -11.94
N ARG A 180 3.15 8.50 -10.75
CA ARG A 180 2.40 8.66 -9.49
C ARG A 180 2.21 10.14 -9.14
N ALA A 181 3.25 10.94 -9.29
CA ALA A 181 3.18 12.38 -9.06
C ALA A 181 2.17 13.05 -9.99
N ARG A 182 2.14 12.65 -11.25
CA ARG A 182 1.17 13.16 -12.23
C ARG A 182 -0.26 12.75 -11.88
N ASP A 183 -0.50 11.50 -11.50
CA ASP A 183 -1.84 11.05 -11.10
C ASP A 183 -2.39 11.86 -9.91
N LEU A 184 -1.58 12.08 -8.87
CA LEU A 184 -1.99 12.92 -7.74
C LEU A 184 -2.19 14.38 -8.17
N ALA A 185 -1.28 14.93 -8.99
CA ALA A 185 -1.36 16.32 -9.48
C ALA A 185 -2.62 16.58 -10.31
N ASP A 186 -2.97 15.66 -11.22
CA ASP A 186 -4.19 15.75 -12.03
C ASP A 186 -5.44 15.77 -11.15
N ARG A 187 -5.49 14.96 -10.07
CA ARG A 187 -6.62 14.88 -9.12
C ARG A 187 -6.80 16.14 -8.28
N ILE A 188 -5.73 16.86 -7.98
CA ILE A 188 -5.80 18.09 -7.17
C ILE A 188 -5.65 19.37 -7.98
N GLY A 189 -5.53 19.27 -9.33
CA GLY A 189 -5.38 20.42 -10.22
C GLY A 189 -4.05 21.16 -10.04
N ALA A 190 -2.96 20.49 -9.65
CA ALA A 190 -1.67 21.10 -9.37
C ALA A 190 -0.62 20.79 -10.44
N PRO A 191 0.41 21.66 -10.64
CA PRO A 191 1.57 21.34 -11.46
C PRO A 191 2.47 20.31 -10.78
N ILE A 192 3.44 19.74 -11.55
CA ILE A 192 4.44 18.81 -11.03
C ILE A 192 5.84 19.39 -11.08
N ALA A 193 6.69 18.95 -10.14
CA ALA A 193 8.13 19.07 -10.19
C ALA A 193 8.80 17.72 -9.95
N ILE A 194 10.06 17.58 -10.34
CA ILE A 194 10.80 16.32 -10.24
C ILE A 194 12.17 16.60 -9.62
N ILE A 195 12.51 15.86 -8.59
CA ILE A 195 13.86 15.85 -8.02
C ILE A 195 14.70 14.84 -8.80
N GLU A 196 15.73 15.32 -9.49
CA GLU A 196 16.70 14.46 -10.17
C GLU A 196 17.96 14.32 -9.30
N LYS A 197 18.30 13.09 -8.91
CA LYS A 197 19.48 12.76 -8.13
C LYS A 197 20.60 12.37 -9.07
N LYS A 198 21.63 13.23 -9.23
CA LYS A 198 22.84 12.91 -10.00
C LYS A 198 23.98 12.56 -9.06
N ARG A 199 24.66 11.44 -9.33
CA ARG A 199 25.97 11.13 -8.78
C ARG A 199 26.96 11.31 -9.92
N PRO A 200 27.68 12.46 -9.99
CA PRO A 200 28.61 12.71 -11.11
C PRO A 200 29.75 11.70 -11.13
N GLU A 201 30.24 11.25 -9.97
CA GLU A 201 31.30 10.23 -9.85
C GLU A 201 31.21 9.50 -8.49
N PRO A 202 31.82 8.29 -8.36
CA PRO A 202 31.94 7.61 -7.08
C PRO A 202 32.73 8.47 -6.08
N GLY A 203 32.13 8.78 -4.93
CA GLY A 203 32.75 9.58 -3.86
C GLY A 203 32.45 11.09 -3.92
N VAL A 204 31.78 11.58 -4.96
CA VAL A 204 31.31 12.97 -5.04
C VAL A 204 29.94 13.11 -4.40
N ALA A 205 29.69 14.24 -3.71
CA ALA A 205 28.39 14.51 -3.09
C ALA A 205 27.25 14.46 -4.11
N LYS A 206 26.11 13.90 -3.70
CA LYS A 206 24.89 13.91 -4.52
C LYS A 206 24.52 15.33 -4.89
N VAL A 207 24.44 15.63 -6.17
CA VAL A 207 23.85 16.88 -6.66
C VAL A 207 22.37 16.61 -6.89
N MET A 208 21.51 17.41 -6.27
CA MET A 208 20.08 17.41 -6.53
C MET A 208 19.75 18.51 -7.53
N ASN A 209 19.21 18.13 -8.67
CA ASN A 209 18.62 19.05 -9.64
C ASN A 209 17.11 19.04 -9.47
N LEU A 210 16.49 20.16 -9.77
CA LEU A 210 15.04 20.30 -9.77
C LEU A 210 14.56 20.61 -11.19
N ILE A 211 13.60 19.86 -11.66
CA ILE A 211 12.85 20.15 -12.89
C ILE A 211 11.50 20.71 -12.46
N GLY A 212 11.19 21.94 -12.83
CA GLY A 212 10.02 22.70 -12.38
C GLY A 212 10.41 23.83 -11.43
N ASP A 213 9.42 24.63 -11.04
CA ASP A 213 9.60 25.77 -10.13
C ASP A 213 8.81 25.57 -8.84
N VAL A 214 9.53 25.53 -7.70
CA VAL A 214 8.96 25.32 -6.36
C VAL A 214 9.05 26.56 -5.47
N LYS A 215 9.64 27.65 -5.98
CA LYS A 215 9.87 28.87 -5.19
C LYS A 215 8.55 29.47 -4.70
N GLY A 216 8.43 29.61 -3.38
CA GLY A 216 7.23 30.15 -2.73
C GLY A 216 6.03 29.22 -2.70
N LYS A 217 6.15 27.95 -3.18
CA LYS A 217 5.04 27.00 -3.28
C LYS A 217 4.95 26.05 -2.11
N ASN A 218 3.76 25.53 -1.87
CA ASN A 218 3.52 24.43 -0.95
C ASN A 218 3.78 23.11 -1.68
N CYS A 219 4.90 22.46 -1.39
CA CYS A 219 5.35 21.25 -2.05
C CYS A 219 4.77 20.00 -1.39
N ILE A 220 4.24 19.08 -2.19
CA ILE A 220 3.76 17.76 -1.74
C ILE A 220 4.61 16.69 -2.40
N ILE A 221 5.54 16.08 -1.65
CA ILE A 221 6.32 14.93 -2.14
C ILE A 221 5.42 13.72 -2.11
N VAL A 222 5.27 13.01 -3.23
CA VAL A 222 4.46 11.78 -3.31
C VAL A 222 5.34 10.57 -3.61
N ASP A 223 5.13 9.48 -2.85
CA ASP A 223 5.80 8.20 -3.08
C ASP A 223 4.88 7.01 -2.75
N ASP A 224 5.26 5.78 -3.17
CA ASP A 224 4.53 4.57 -2.77
C ASP A 224 4.90 4.12 -1.36
N ILE A 225 6.19 4.16 -1.01
CA ILE A 225 6.72 3.59 0.23
C ILE A 225 7.63 4.60 0.94
N VAL A 226 7.40 4.82 2.22
CA VAL A 226 8.39 5.41 3.12
C VAL A 226 8.94 4.31 4.04
N ASP A 227 10.23 3.98 3.84
CA ASP A 227 10.93 2.95 4.63
C ASP A 227 11.83 3.65 5.68
N THR A 228 13.10 3.87 5.42
CA THR A 228 14.03 4.56 6.34
C THR A 228 13.95 6.08 6.28
N ALA A 229 13.09 6.64 5.45
CA ALA A 229 12.86 8.07 5.19
C ALA A 229 14.09 8.88 4.71
N GLY A 230 15.24 8.25 4.44
CA GLY A 230 16.44 8.96 4.03
C GLY A 230 16.23 9.79 2.77
N SER A 231 15.72 9.15 1.70
CA SER A 231 15.45 9.83 0.42
C SER A 231 14.38 10.92 0.52
N LEU A 232 13.37 10.69 1.35
CA LEU A 232 12.29 11.64 1.58
C LEU A 232 12.78 12.90 2.24
N VAL A 233 13.56 12.76 3.32
CA VAL A 233 14.14 13.89 4.08
C VAL A 233 15.18 14.66 3.25
N GLU A 234 16.04 13.96 2.49
CA GLU A 234 16.96 14.60 1.54
C GLU A 234 16.20 15.42 0.50
N GLY A 235 15.10 14.89 -0.04
CA GLY A 235 14.25 15.60 -0.98
C GLY A 235 13.60 16.85 -0.37
N ALA A 236 13.09 16.74 0.86
CA ALA A 236 12.47 17.85 1.56
C ALA A 236 13.48 18.99 1.82
N LYS A 237 14.70 18.67 2.24
CA LYS A 237 15.79 19.66 2.42
C LYS A 237 16.17 20.34 1.10
N ALA A 238 16.21 19.57 0.01
CA ALA A 238 16.51 20.15 -1.30
C ALA A 238 15.42 21.14 -1.75
N LEU A 239 14.14 20.81 -1.57
CA LEU A 239 13.03 21.70 -1.89
C LEU A 239 13.08 23.00 -1.09
N GLU A 240 13.41 22.94 0.19
CA GLU A 240 13.61 24.13 1.02
C GLU A 240 14.76 25.00 0.48
N ALA A 241 15.88 24.38 0.12
CA ALA A 241 17.02 25.09 -0.48
C ALA A 241 16.66 25.73 -1.84
N PHE A 242 15.71 25.16 -2.60
CA PHE A 242 15.14 25.76 -3.82
C PHE A 242 14.05 26.80 -3.54
N GLY A 243 13.75 27.12 -2.28
CA GLY A 243 12.85 28.18 -1.88
C GLY A 243 11.38 27.76 -1.75
N ALA A 244 11.09 26.49 -1.53
CA ALA A 244 9.75 26.03 -1.20
C ALA A 244 9.23 26.70 0.07
N LYS A 245 7.93 27.08 0.09
CA LYS A 245 7.27 27.66 1.26
C LYS A 245 7.04 26.65 2.36
N SER A 246 6.70 25.43 1.97
CA SER A 246 6.50 24.30 2.88
C SER A 246 6.68 22.98 2.15
N VAL A 247 6.94 21.91 2.92
CA VAL A 247 7.03 20.55 2.40
C VAL A 247 6.11 19.64 3.21
N THR A 248 5.24 18.93 2.53
CA THR A 248 4.40 17.84 3.05
C THR A 248 4.76 16.57 2.28
N ALA A 249 4.70 15.41 2.92
CA ALA A 249 4.89 14.13 2.26
C ALA A 249 3.55 13.37 2.23
N ALA A 250 3.21 12.78 1.09
CA ALA A 250 2.03 11.95 0.89
C ALA A 250 2.46 10.58 0.35
N VAL A 251 2.36 9.54 1.18
CA VAL A 251 2.92 8.22 0.88
C VAL A 251 1.91 7.13 1.19
N THR A 252 1.73 6.20 0.28
CA THR A 252 0.73 5.14 0.47
C THR A 252 1.12 4.18 1.59
N HIS A 253 2.35 3.66 1.58
CA HIS A 253 2.78 2.61 2.50
C HIS A 253 3.80 3.12 3.53
N ALA A 254 3.38 3.14 4.80
CA ALA A 254 4.18 3.63 5.92
C ALA A 254 4.99 2.48 6.58
N VAL A 255 6.05 2.01 5.92
CA VAL A 255 6.91 0.95 6.48
C VAL A 255 7.66 1.45 7.70
N LEU A 256 8.20 2.67 7.65
CA LEU A 256 8.79 3.41 8.76
C LEU A 256 9.78 2.60 9.63
N THR A 257 10.68 1.86 8.99
CA THR A 257 11.75 1.17 9.73
C THR A 257 12.74 2.18 10.32
N ASP A 258 13.32 1.84 11.47
CA ASP A 258 14.31 2.69 12.12
C ASP A 258 15.47 3.05 11.15
N PRO A 259 15.91 4.29 11.16
CA PRO A 259 15.52 5.43 12.01
C PRO A 259 14.53 6.42 11.35
N ALA A 260 13.49 5.95 10.65
CA ALA A 260 12.58 6.80 9.88
C ALA A 260 11.89 7.89 10.72
N SER A 261 11.33 7.49 11.88
CA SER A 261 10.62 8.43 12.76
C SER A 261 11.53 9.57 13.23
N GLU A 262 12.73 9.25 13.68
CA GLU A 262 13.72 10.27 14.11
C GLU A 262 14.11 11.20 12.97
N ARG A 263 14.35 10.65 11.78
CA ARG A 263 14.71 11.45 10.59
C ARG A 263 13.62 12.41 10.17
N ILE A 264 12.36 11.96 10.19
CA ILE A 264 11.20 12.79 9.84
C ILE A 264 10.96 13.86 10.90
N ALA A 265 11.00 13.51 12.19
CA ALA A 265 10.85 14.45 13.29
C ALA A 265 11.88 15.58 13.28
N ASN A 266 13.12 15.26 12.85
CA ASN A 266 14.22 16.23 12.74
C ASN A 266 14.32 16.88 11.34
N SER A 267 13.27 16.77 10.50
CA SER A 267 13.25 17.34 9.15
C SER A 267 12.36 18.58 9.07
N ASN A 268 12.35 19.20 7.89
CA ASN A 268 11.46 20.30 7.55
C ASN A 268 10.11 19.82 6.97
N ILE A 269 9.78 18.52 7.08
CA ILE A 269 8.49 17.98 6.66
C ILE A 269 7.42 18.38 7.67
N LYS A 270 6.47 19.22 7.26
CA LYS A 270 5.38 19.70 8.12
C LYS A 270 4.42 18.61 8.50
N GLU A 271 4.12 17.70 7.58
CA GLU A 271 3.18 16.61 7.77
C GLU A 271 3.56 15.42 6.89
N LEU A 272 3.43 14.22 7.45
CA LEU A 272 3.49 12.97 6.74
C LEU A 272 2.07 12.40 6.63
N ILE A 273 1.51 12.42 5.44
CA ILE A 273 0.21 11.82 5.12
C ILE A 273 0.46 10.40 4.62
N VAL A 274 -0.13 9.40 5.28
CA VAL A 274 0.00 7.99 4.90
C VAL A 274 -1.36 7.31 4.89
N THR A 275 -1.41 6.08 4.42
CA THR A 275 -2.63 5.26 4.49
C THR A 275 -2.48 4.11 5.49
N ASN A 276 -3.61 3.52 5.90
CA ASN A 276 -3.62 2.35 6.77
C ASN A 276 -3.55 1.02 6.00
N THR A 277 -2.93 1.00 4.81
CA THR A 277 -2.60 -0.24 4.08
C THR A 277 -1.79 -1.23 4.93
N MET A 278 -1.14 -0.73 5.95
CA MET A 278 -0.46 -1.44 7.02
C MET A 278 -0.58 -0.63 8.31
N PRO A 279 -0.50 -1.24 9.50
CA PRO A 279 -0.46 -0.48 10.74
C PRO A 279 0.83 0.35 10.82
N LEU A 280 0.75 1.48 11.51
CA LEU A 280 1.98 2.20 11.89
C LEU A 280 2.78 1.33 12.86
N PRO A 281 4.12 1.32 12.78
CA PRO A 281 4.94 0.61 13.76
C PRO A 281 4.73 1.13 15.18
N ASP A 282 4.77 0.25 16.17
CA ASP A 282 4.57 0.60 17.59
C ASP A 282 5.57 1.66 18.10
N ASN A 283 6.76 1.71 17.49
CA ASN A 283 7.79 2.70 17.80
C ASN A 283 7.64 4.02 17.03
N CYS A 284 6.60 4.17 16.21
CA CYS A 284 6.32 5.44 15.52
C CYS A 284 5.91 6.52 16.53
N LYS A 285 6.80 7.50 16.73
CA LYS A 285 6.59 8.64 17.66
C LYS A 285 6.37 9.96 16.93
N LEU A 286 5.92 9.91 15.69
CA LEU A 286 5.67 11.11 14.90
C LEU A 286 4.38 11.79 15.35
N GLU A 287 4.45 13.05 15.76
CA GLU A 287 3.29 13.87 16.10
C GLU A 287 2.61 14.45 14.84
N ASN A 288 3.36 14.54 13.73
CA ASN A 288 2.91 15.14 12.47
C ASN A 288 2.55 14.08 11.42
N VAL A 289 2.08 12.90 11.82
CA VAL A 289 1.60 11.87 10.91
C VAL A 289 0.08 11.85 10.88
N THR A 290 -0.47 11.81 9.67
CA THR A 290 -1.91 11.60 9.43
C THR A 290 -2.10 10.30 8.67
N GLN A 291 -2.84 9.36 9.27
CA GLN A 291 -3.13 8.08 8.65
C GLN A 291 -4.58 8.05 8.12
N LEU A 292 -4.71 7.83 6.80
CA LEU A 292 -5.99 7.79 6.09
C LEU A 292 -6.45 6.36 5.88
N SER A 293 -7.74 6.10 6.03
CA SER A 293 -8.30 4.76 5.83
C SER A 293 -8.48 4.42 4.36
N VAL A 294 -8.02 3.22 3.97
CA VAL A 294 -8.28 2.62 2.65
C VAL A 294 -9.50 1.69 2.68
N ALA A 295 -10.18 1.54 3.81
CA ALA A 295 -11.30 0.62 3.95
C ALA A 295 -12.45 0.92 2.98
N PRO A 296 -12.86 2.18 2.72
CA PRO A 296 -13.90 2.46 1.73
C PRO A 296 -13.52 2.01 0.31
N LEU A 297 -12.26 2.22 -0.10
CA LEU A 297 -11.77 1.81 -1.42
C LEU A 297 -11.74 0.28 -1.55
N LEU A 298 -11.22 -0.42 -0.56
CA LEU A 298 -11.15 -1.88 -0.55
C LEU A 298 -12.55 -2.50 -0.42
N GLY A 299 -13.42 -1.94 0.42
CA GLY A 299 -14.79 -2.40 0.58
C GLY A 299 -15.59 -2.29 -0.72
N GLU A 300 -15.48 -1.17 -1.43
CA GLU A 300 -16.10 -1.00 -2.75
C GLU A 300 -15.54 -1.99 -3.78
N ALA A 301 -14.22 -2.24 -3.77
CA ALA A 301 -13.61 -3.24 -4.64
C ALA A 301 -14.15 -4.66 -4.34
N ILE A 302 -14.21 -5.05 -3.07
CA ILE A 302 -14.76 -6.35 -2.63
C ILE A 302 -16.20 -6.49 -3.09
N MET A 303 -17.03 -5.45 -2.88
CA MET A 303 -18.43 -5.46 -3.27
C MET A 303 -18.58 -5.64 -4.79
N ARG A 304 -17.80 -4.92 -5.58
CA ARG A 304 -17.83 -5.00 -7.05
C ARG A 304 -17.38 -6.36 -7.56
N ILE A 305 -16.31 -6.92 -7.01
CA ILE A 305 -15.80 -8.24 -7.36
C ILE A 305 -16.86 -9.29 -7.04
N PHE A 306 -17.48 -9.24 -5.87
CA PHE A 306 -18.51 -10.18 -5.45
C PHE A 306 -19.75 -10.13 -6.33
N HIS A 307 -20.20 -8.94 -6.74
CA HIS A 307 -21.36 -8.76 -7.62
C HIS A 307 -21.01 -8.89 -9.12
N GLU A 308 -19.77 -9.27 -9.45
CA GLU A 308 -19.29 -9.44 -10.83
C GLU A 308 -19.48 -8.17 -11.68
N VAL A 309 -19.38 -6.97 -11.05
CA VAL A 309 -19.45 -5.69 -11.74
C VAL A 309 -18.06 -5.08 -11.90
N SER A 310 -17.91 -4.22 -12.92
CA SER A 310 -16.61 -3.61 -13.24
C SER A 310 -16.02 -2.85 -12.07
N VAL A 311 -14.75 -3.07 -11.80
CA VAL A 311 -13.92 -2.29 -10.86
C VAL A 311 -13.31 -1.06 -11.51
N SER A 312 -13.48 -0.85 -12.82
CA SER A 312 -12.81 0.21 -13.61
C SER A 312 -13.06 1.60 -13.03
N ASN A 313 -14.26 1.87 -12.52
CA ASN A 313 -14.60 3.16 -11.92
C ASN A 313 -13.78 3.51 -10.66
N LEU A 314 -13.09 2.52 -10.07
CA LEU A 314 -12.18 2.74 -8.94
C LEU A 314 -10.80 3.24 -9.39
N PHE A 315 -10.51 3.15 -10.69
CA PHE A 315 -9.29 3.65 -11.32
C PHE A 315 -9.49 5.03 -11.96
N ASP A 316 -10.76 5.48 -12.12
CA ASP A 316 -11.08 6.73 -12.78
C ASP A 316 -10.54 7.93 -12.00
N LYS A 317 -10.03 8.89 -12.78
CA LYS A 317 -9.40 10.14 -12.33
C LYS A 317 -10.43 11.15 -11.83
#